data_8eff0d8d05c3bac06e8eeeecd2c369e8
#
_entry.id   8eff0d8d05c3bac06e8eeeecd2c369e8
#
_cell.length_a   1.000
_cell.length_b   1.000
_cell.length_c   1.000
_cell.angle_alpha   90.00
_cell.angle_beta   90.00
_cell.angle_gamma   90.00
#
_symmetry.space_group_name_H-M   'P 1'
#
loop_
_entity.id
_entity.type
_entity.pdbx_description
1 polymer ?
#
loop_
_entity_poly.entity_id
_entity_poly.type
_entity_poly.pdbx_seq_one_letter_code
_entity_poly.pdbx_strand_id
1 'polypeptide(L)'
;MTFCRNTNTALFFSAIDEIPSHIWDALGCKKNSYFHPNFLKSLEKNHPEITFSYIVLIDHKKQPTAFASIKIIDFYADSIKKGFPFLINIGRKLRVLPAKKPLKLLICGNTFVSGEHGIFINKKQNKKAIIKELAESINHFVNSNKKLKKQIDAFLLKDYAQESLSITNELKRFNYLAFSVEPNMKLELQKNWQTFDDYLAALKTKFRVKARKAFALSMPLRIEEVTLKNIDQKLPKMTALYEKVASNAGFNLVDFNLETYKDLKEKLGENYILKTYWLDAEIVGFISGIINNDSLDAHFVGIDYQLNKSYAIYQRMLYTYIEIGIEKRLKTINFGRTASEIKSSVGAVPQDLTMYLRHKKTIKNRILKLFLQRVQPTAFQQKFPFKK
;
A
#
# COMPACT_ATOMS: atom_id res chain seq x y z
N MET A 1 -20.01 5.11 -19.18
CA MET A 1 -19.65 4.29 -20.37
C MET A 1 -19.83 2.82 -20.02
N THR A 2 -20.44 2.03 -20.90
CA THR A 2 -20.81 0.64 -20.61
C THR A 2 -20.11 -0.29 -21.60
N PHE A 3 -19.60 -1.41 -21.15
CA PHE A 3 -18.99 -2.46 -21.97
C PHE A 3 -19.54 -3.81 -21.55
N CYS A 4 -20.08 -4.58 -22.50
CA CYS A 4 -20.68 -5.88 -22.26
C CYS A 4 -19.89 -6.96 -23.01
N ARG A 5 -19.50 -8.02 -22.32
CA ARG A 5 -18.91 -9.23 -22.93
C ARG A 5 -19.14 -10.45 -22.04
N ASN A 6 -19.65 -11.51 -22.62
CA ASN A 6 -19.90 -12.83 -22.07
C ASN A 6 -20.88 -12.90 -20.88
N THR A 7 -20.48 -12.57 -19.65
CA THR A 7 -21.33 -12.77 -18.46
C THR A 7 -21.57 -11.50 -17.65
N ASN A 8 -20.68 -10.53 -17.72
CA ASN A 8 -20.79 -9.28 -16.98
C ASN A 8 -20.69 -8.05 -17.89
N THR A 9 -21.33 -6.98 -17.45
CA THR A 9 -21.23 -5.63 -18.03
C THR A 9 -20.32 -4.79 -17.16
N ALA A 10 -19.36 -4.09 -17.76
CA ALA A 10 -18.49 -3.16 -17.06
C ALA A 10 -19.07 -1.75 -17.08
N LEU A 11 -19.24 -1.16 -15.91
CA LEU A 11 -19.57 0.25 -15.71
C LEU A 11 -18.29 0.99 -15.31
N PHE A 12 -18.10 2.20 -15.88
CA PHE A 12 -16.92 3.02 -15.63
C PHE A 12 -17.35 4.35 -15.00
N PHE A 13 -16.66 4.72 -13.91
CA PHE A 13 -16.91 5.94 -13.17
C PHE A 13 -15.62 6.74 -13.05
N SER A 14 -15.73 8.06 -13.10
CA SER A 14 -14.60 9.00 -13.03
C SER A 14 -14.36 9.52 -11.61
N ALA A 15 -15.38 9.43 -10.75
CA ALA A 15 -15.31 9.80 -9.35
C ALA A 15 -16.05 8.78 -8.48
N ILE A 16 -15.65 8.69 -7.22
CA ILE A 16 -16.24 7.74 -6.27
C ILE A 16 -17.72 8.05 -6.00
N ASP A 17 -18.08 9.34 -5.98
CA ASP A 17 -19.45 9.80 -5.73
C ASP A 17 -20.42 9.50 -6.89
N GLU A 18 -19.92 9.16 -8.07
CA GLU A 18 -20.75 8.73 -9.19
C GLU A 18 -21.29 7.30 -9.02
N ILE A 19 -20.71 6.51 -8.11
CA ILE A 19 -21.13 5.12 -7.89
C ILE A 19 -22.34 5.09 -6.95
N PRO A 20 -23.50 4.61 -7.42
CA PRO A 20 -24.72 4.57 -6.61
C PRO A 20 -24.56 3.77 -5.30
N SER A 21 -25.19 4.23 -4.23
CA SER A 21 -25.11 3.62 -2.90
C SER A 21 -25.51 2.14 -2.89
N HIS A 22 -26.53 1.76 -3.64
CA HIS A 22 -27.00 0.37 -3.73
C HIS A 22 -25.94 -0.60 -4.29
N ILE A 23 -25.01 -0.12 -5.14
CA ILE A 23 -23.88 -0.93 -5.64
C ILE A 23 -22.93 -1.28 -4.48
N TRP A 24 -22.62 -0.32 -3.63
CA TRP A 24 -21.75 -0.56 -2.46
C TRP A 24 -22.36 -1.56 -1.48
N ASP A 25 -23.67 -1.46 -1.25
CA ASP A 25 -24.37 -2.36 -0.34
C ASP A 25 -24.41 -3.78 -0.89
N ALA A 26 -24.68 -3.93 -2.19
CA ALA A 26 -24.73 -5.23 -2.85
C ALA A 26 -23.35 -5.89 -2.99
N LEU A 27 -22.27 -5.13 -3.19
CA LEU A 27 -20.90 -5.63 -3.16
C LEU A 27 -20.50 -6.13 -1.78
N GLY A 28 -20.97 -5.47 -0.71
CA GLY A 28 -20.59 -5.77 0.66
C GLY A 28 -19.12 -5.45 0.99
N CYS A 29 -18.47 -4.59 0.21
CA CYS A 29 -17.05 -4.27 0.34
C CYS A 29 -16.74 -3.18 1.37
N LYS A 30 -17.75 -2.46 1.89
CA LYS A 30 -17.60 -1.39 2.89
C LYS A 30 -16.90 -1.82 4.18
N LYS A 31 -16.94 -3.13 4.52
CA LYS A 31 -16.22 -3.67 5.68
C LYS A 31 -14.71 -3.60 5.52
N ASN A 32 -14.20 -3.54 4.30
CA ASN A 32 -12.79 -3.35 4.01
C ASN A 32 -12.51 -1.86 3.86
N SER A 33 -11.68 -1.30 4.75
CA SER A 33 -11.38 0.13 4.80
C SER A 33 -10.89 0.68 3.46
N TYR A 34 -10.14 -0.10 2.68
CA TYR A 34 -9.55 0.34 1.40
C TYR A 34 -10.54 0.38 0.22
N PHE A 35 -11.68 -0.31 0.36
CA PHE A 35 -12.79 -0.27 -0.60
C PHE A 35 -13.98 0.55 -0.07
N HIS A 36 -13.82 1.16 1.11
CA HIS A 36 -14.85 2.04 1.65
C HIS A 36 -14.90 3.36 0.87
N PRO A 37 -16.07 3.84 0.42
CA PRO A 37 -16.19 5.08 -0.35
C PRO A 37 -15.51 6.28 0.32
N ASN A 38 -15.64 6.41 1.65
CA ASN A 38 -15.03 7.50 2.40
C ASN A 38 -13.49 7.51 2.30
N PHE A 39 -12.85 6.34 2.35
CA PHE A 39 -11.41 6.23 2.17
C PHE A 39 -10.99 6.66 0.75
N LEU A 40 -11.68 6.15 -0.27
CA LEU A 40 -11.38 6.48 -1.65
C LEU A 40 -11.63 7.96 -1.95
N LYS A 41 -12.70 8.54 -1.42
CA LYS A 41 -13.01 9.97 -1.53
C LYS A 41 -11.96 10.86 -0.86
N SER A 42 -11.42 10.43 0.29
CA SER A 42 -10.34 11.15 0.97
C SER A 42 -9.08 11.22 0.10
N LEU A 43 -8.77 10.13 -0.62
CA LEU A 43 -7.64 10.12 -1.55
C LEU A 43 -7.90 10.98 -2.78
N GLU A 44 -9.09 10.90 -3.41
CA GLU A 44 -9.43 11.73 -4.57
C GLU A 44 -9.30 13.22 -4.26
N LYS A 45 -9.85 13.64 -3.13
CA LYS A 45 -9.87 15.05 -2.72
C LYS A 45 -8.47 15.64 -2.55
N ASN A 46 -7.55 14.86 -2.00
CA ASN A 46 -6.25 15.37 -1.55
C ASN A 46 -5.09 15.02 -2.49
N HIS A 47 -5.36 14.31 -3.60
CA HIS A 47 -4.34 13.92 -4.58
C HIS A 47 -4.75 14.30 -6.01
N PRO A 48 -4.79 15.62 -6.34
CA PRO A 48 -5.20 16.10 -7.66
C PRO A 48 -4.24 15.69 -8.78
N GLU A 49 -3.01 15.30 -8.46
CA GLU A 49 -2.00 14.77 -9.39
C GLU A 49 -2.34 13.35 -9.87
N ILE A 50 -3.25 12.65 -9.20
CA ILE A 50 -3.72 11.31 -9.57
C ILE A 50 -5.07 11.43 -10.27
N THR A 51 -5.21 10.83 -11.45
CA THR A 51 -6.54 10.65 -12.05
C THR A 51 -7.13 9.34 -11.54
N PHE A 52 -8.20 9.44 -10.77
CA PHE A 52 -8.94 8.28 -10.28
C PHE A 52 -9.98 7.84 -11.28
N SER A 53 -10.28 6.56 -11.32
CA SER A 53 -11.36 5.94 -12.07
C SER A 53 -11.74 4.62 -11.43
N TYR A 54 -12.96 4.16 -11.64
CA TYR A 54 -13.47 2.94 -11.04
C TYR A 54 -14.17 2.07 -12.05
N ILE A 55 -14.08 0.77 -11.89
CA ILE A 55 -14.76 -0.22 -12.69
C ILE A 55 -15.66 -1.04 -11.77
N VAL A 56 -16.93 -1.15 -12.10
CA VAL A 56 -17.85 -2.08 -11.45
C VAL A 56 -18.30 -3.08 -12.49
N LEU A 57 -18.12 -4.37 -12.21
CA LEU A 57 -18.71 -5.42 -13.03
C LEU A 57 -20.08 -5.77 -12.46
N ILE A 58 -21.09 -5.84 -13.33
CA ILE A 58 -22.46 -6.26 -13.01
C ILE A 58 -22.85 -7.47 -13.87
N ASP A 59 -23.52 -8.44 -13.28
CA ASP A 59 -24.02 -9.62 -14.00
C ASP A 59 -25.30 -9.34 -14.82
N HIS A 60 -25.80 -10.39 -15.49
CA HIS A 60 -27.05 -10.31 -16.29
C HIS A 60 -28.29 -9.95 -15.45
N LYS A 61 -28.25 -10.16 -14.13
CA LYS A 61 -29.30 -9.77 -13.17
C LYS A 61 -29.09 -8.37 -12.62
N LYS A 62 -28.16 -7.59 -13.19
CA LYS A 62 -27.75 -6.26 -12.73
C LYS A 62 -27.18 -6.25 -11.30
N GLN A 63 -26.68 -7.39 -10.81
CA GLN A 63 -26.02 -7.46 -9.51
C GLN A 63 -24.52 -7.19 -9.63
N PRO A 64 -23.92 -6.34 -8.78
CA PRO A 64 -22.50 -6.08 -8.83
C PRO A 64 -21.70 -7.30 -8.36
N THR A 65 -20.75 -7.70 -9.16
CA THR A 65 -19.92 -8.90 -8.97
C THR A 65 -18.49 -8.58 -8.55
N ALA A 66 -17.96 -7.44 -8.99
CA ALA A 66 -16.63 -6.98 -8.65
C ALA A 66 -16.51 -5.45 -8.74
N PHE A 67 -15.52 -4.94 -8.04
CA PHE A 67 -15.10 -3.54 -8.06
C PHE A 67 -13.58 -3.46 -8.28
N ALA A 68 -13.11 -2.52 -9.11
CA ALA A 68 -11.70 -2.22 -9.27
C ALA A 68 -11.43 -0.72 -9.17
N SER A 69 -10.41 -0.37 -8.38
CA SER A 69 -9.95 0.99 -8.19
C SER A 69 -8.74 1.25 -9.08
N ILE A 70 -8.88 2.19 -10.03
CA ILE A 70 -7.89 2.55 -11.02
C ILE A 70 -7.31 3.94 -10.69
N LYS A 71 -5.99 4.08 -10.80
CA LYS A 71 -5.27 5.35 -10.70
C LYS A 71 -4.40 5.52 -11.94
N ILE A 72 -4.36 6.72 -12.48
CA ILE A 72 -3.46 7.07 -13.57
C ILE A 72 -2.51 8.14 -13.06
N ILE A 73 -1.22 7.86 -13.12
CA ILE A 73 -0.16 8.72 -12.60
C ILE A 73 0.90 8.99 -13.66
N ASP A 74 1.64 10.05 -13.46
CA ASP A 74 2.89 10.34 -14.15
C ASP A 74 4.06 9.73 -13.37
N PHE A 75 4.65 8.68 -13.93
CA PHE A 75 5.76 7.96 -13.33
C PHE A 75 7.09 8.39 -13.92
N TYR A 76 7.97 8.95 -13.11
CA TYR A 76 9.33 9.33 -13.48
C TYR A 76 10.30 8.22 -13.13
N ALA A 77 11.05 7.71 -14.13
CA ALA A 77 12.03 6.66 -13.88
C ALA A 77 13.14 7.09 -12.91
N ASP A 78 13.40 8.41 -12.80
CA ASP A 78 14.36 8.99 -11.86
C ASP A 78 13.90 8.93 -10.39
N SER A 79 12.61 8.68 -10.14
CA SER A 79 12.12 8.43 -8.77
C SER A 79 12.63 7.11 -8.16
N ILE A 80 13.20 6.22 -8.98
CA ILE A 80 13.89 5.02 -8.52
C ILE A 80 15.32 5.40 -8.10
N LYS A 81 15.49 5.84 -6.86
CA LYS A 81 16.77 6.38 -6.37
C LYS A 81 17.80 5.30 -6.02
N LYS A 82 17.38 4.09 -5.64
CA LYS A 82 18.25 3.00 -5.16
C LYS A 82 17.94 1.70 -5.91
N GLY A 83 19.00 0.99 -6.27
CA GLY A 83 18.92 -0.41 -6.69
C GLY A 83 19.17 -0.68 -8.17
N PHE A 84 18.79 0.21 -9.11
CA PHE A 84 18.80 -0.14 -10.53
C PHE A 84 19.28 0.96 -11.53
N PRO A 85 20.30 1.80 -11.23
CA PRO A 85 20.70 2.87 -12.14
C PRO A 85 21.15 2.32 -13.51
N PHE A 86 21.82 1.16 -13.52
CA PHE A 86 22.23 0.48 -14.75
C PHE A 86 21.03 0.04 -15.60
N LEU A 87 20.00 -0.56 -14.97
CA LEU A 87 18.78 -0.98 -15.67
C LEU A 87 17.98 0.21 -16.20
N ILE A 88 17.93 1.31 -15.47
CA ILE A 88 17.29 2.56 -15.92
C ILE A 88 18.00 3.09 -17.17
N ASN A 89 19.35 3.13 -17.16
CA ASN A 89 20.14 3.59 -18.29
C ASN A 89 19.96 2.70 -19.53
N ILE A 90 19.96 1.36 -19.34
CA ILE A 90 19.64 0.43 -20.44
C ILE A 90 18.20 0.65 -20.92
N GLY A 91 17.23 0.77 -20.01
CA GLY A 91 15.82 1.03 -20.34
C GLY A 91 15.64 2.29 -21.17
N ARG A 92 16.40 3.35 -20.88
CA ARG A 92 16.47 4.59 -21.69
C ARG A 92 17.12 4.36 -23.05
N LYS A 93 18.27 3.68 -23.07
CA LYS A 93 18.99 3.35 -24.33
C LYS A 93 18.12 2.51 -25.26
N LEU A 94 17.36 1.57 -24.74
CA LEU A 94 16.41 0.74 -25.48
C LEU A 94 15.05 1.42 -25.72
N ARG A 95 14.89 2.70 -25.32
CA ARG A 95 13.66 3.48 -25.45
C ARG A 95 12.41 2.81 -24.80
N VAL A 96 12.61 1.92 -23.86
CA VAL A 96 11.54 1.36 -23.01
C VAL A 96 11.10 2.40 -21.98
N LEU A 97 12.09 3.06 -21.36
CA LEU A 97 11.89 4.21 -20.50
C LEU A 97 12.17 5.50 -21.27
N PRO A 98 11.30 6.52 -21.18
CA PRO A 98 11.57 7.82 -21.78
C PRO A 98 12.71 8.54 -21.04
N ALA A 99 13.51 9.33 -21.76
CA ALA A 99 14.66 10.00 -21.17
C ALA A 99 14.29 11.20 -20.27
N LYS A 100 13.26 11.97 -20.64
CA LYS A 100 12.88 13.24 -19.98
C LYS A 100 11.38 13.38 -19.70
N LYS A 101 10.54 12.49 -20.19
CA LYS A 101 9.08 12.54 -19.99
C LYS A 101 8.64 11.44 -19.01
N PRO A 102 7.63 11.70 -18.18
CA PRO A 102 7.06 10.63 -17.37
C PRO A 102 6.42 9.54 -18.24
N LEU A 103 6.41 8.32 -17.72
CA LEU A 103 5.52 7.25 -18.20
C LEU A 103 4.14 7.46 -17.59
N LYS A 104 3.11 7.49 -18.42
CA LYS A 104 1.74 7.47 -17.93
C LYS A 104 1.37 6.03 -17.55
N LEU A 105 1.30 5.78 -16.25
CA LEU A 105 1.07 4.45 -15.67
C LEU A 105 -0.38 4.35 -15.16
N LEU A 106 -1.12 3.36 -15.68
CA LEU A 106 -2.40 2.96 -15.13
C LEU A 106 -2.19 1.89 -14.07
N ILE A 107 -2.62 2.16 -12.84
CA ILE A 107 -2.46 1.28 -11.68
C ILE A 107 -3.82 0.77 -11.23
N CYS A 108 -3.99 -0.54 -11.11
CA CYS A 108 -5.07 -1.16 -10.36
C CYS A 108 -4.49 -1.66 -9.03
N GLY A 109 -4.77 -0.95 -7.96
CA GLY A 109 -4.18 -1.18 -6.65
C GLY A 109 -4.17 0.07 -5.77
N ASN A 110 -3.77 -0.08 -4.52
CA ASN A 110 -3.52 1.07 -3.65
C ASN A 110 -2.10 1.60 -3.89
N THR A 111 -1.94 2.91 -4.09
CA THR A 111 -0.63 3.55 -4.32
C THR A 111 0.14 3.80 -3.04
N PHE A 112 -0.54 3.82 -1.90
CA PHE A 112 -0.02 4.26 -0.60
C PHE A 112 0.12 3.14 0.43
N VAL A 113 -0.54 2.00 0.23
CA VAL A 113 -0.50 0.84 1.13
C VAL A 113 -0.19 -0.42 0.32
N SER A 114 0.60 -1.33 0.90
CA SER A 114 0.88 -2.64 0.32
C SER A 114 -0.25 -3.63 0.63
N GLY A 115 -0.58 -4.49 -0.34
CA GLY A 115 -1.60 -5.52 -0.20
C GLY A 115 -2.63 -5.51 -1.32
N GLU A 116 -3.56 -6.47 -1.28
CA GLU A 116 -4.59 -6.69 -2.30
C GLU A 116 -5.74 -5.69 -2.18
N HIS A 117 -5.45 -4.42 -2.45
CA HIS A 117 -6.38 -3.31 -2.29
C HIS A 117 -6.81 -2.68 -3.63
N GLY A 118 -6.65 -3.41 -4.74
CA GLY A 118 -7.01 -2.93 -6.07
C GLY A 118 -8.34 -3.45 -6.58
N ILE A 119 -8.64 -4.71 -6.29
CA ILE A 119 -9.81 -5.43 -6.81
C ILE A 119 -10.56 -6.08 -5.65
N PHE A 120 -11.86 -5.82 -5.58
CA PHE A 120 -12.78 -6.56 -4.74
C PHE A 120 -13.64 -7.48 -5.61
N ILE A 121 -13.74 -8.75 -5.23
CA ILE A 121 -14.57 -9.75 -5.93
C ILE A 121 -15.55 -10.32 -4.91
N ASN A 122 -16.84 -10.29 -5.23
CA ASN A 122 -17.86 -10.90 -4.39
C ASN A 122 -17.57 -12.40 -4.24
N LYS A 123 -17.68 -12.91 -3.00
CA LYS A 123 -17.30 -14.29 -2.62
C LYS A 123 -18.01 -15.38 -3.43
N LYS A 124 -19.20 -15.11 -3.96
CA LYS A 124 -20.00 -16.06 -4.73
C LYS A 124 -19.56 -16.20 -6.19
N GLN A 125 -18.62 -15.37 -6.66
CA GLN A 125 -18.21 -15.31 -8.05
C GLN A 125 -17.04 -16.24 -8.38
N ASN A 126 -16.96 -16.65 -9.63
CA ASN A 126 -15.77 -17.32 -10.17
C ASN A 126 -14.64 -16.31 -10.31
N LYS A 127 -13.73 -16.29 -9.35
CA LYS A 127 -12.66 -15.28 -9.26
C LYS A 127 -11.77 -15.25 -10.51
N LYS A 128 -11.47 -16.42 -11.14
CA LYS A 128 -10.66 -16.48 -12.37
C LYS A 128 -11.37 -15.80 -13.55
N ALA A 129 -12.68 -16.06 -13.71
CA ALA A 129 -13.48 -15.41 -14.74
C ALA A 129 -13.51 -13.88 -14.53
N ILE A 130 -13.76 -13.44 -13.30
CA ILE A 130 -13.78 -12.01 -12.95
C ILE A 130 -12.43 -11.33 -13.24
N ILE A 131 -11.30 -11.94 -12.92
CA ILE A 131 -9.97 -11.37 -13.22
C ILE A 131 -9.77 -11.19 -14.74
N LYS A 132 -10.22 -12.14 -15.55
CA LYS A 132 -10.17 -12.02 -17.03
C LYS A 132 -11.04 -10.86 -17.52
N GLU A 133 -12.27 -10.78 -17.05
CA GLU A 133 -13.22 -9.74 -17.42
C GLU A 133 -12.75 -8.35 -17.00
N LEU A 134 -12.12 -8.22 -15.81
CA LEU A 134 -11.49 -6.98 -15.37
C LEU A 134 -10.30 -6.59 -16.26
N ALA A 135 -9.44 -7.55 -16.64
CA ALA A 135 -8.33 -7.27 -17.55
C ALA A 135 -8.82 -6.79 -18.94
N GLU A 136 -9.89 -7.40 -19.45
CA GLU A 136 -10.56 -6.96 -20.68
C GLU A 136 -11.20 -5.58 -20.52
N SER A 137 -11.87 -5.34 -19.39
CA SER A 137 -12.51 -4.05 -19.08
C SER A 137 -11.50 -2.92 -18.96
N ILE A 138 -10.35 -3.15 -18.31
CA ILE A 138 -9.24 -2.18 -18.24
C ILE A 138 -8.73 -1.86 -19.66
N ASN A 139 -8.56 -2.87 -20.51
CA ASN A 139 -8.17 -2.68 -21.90
C ASN A 139 -9.20 -1.89 -22.68
N HIS A 140 -10.49 -2.20 -22.52
CA HIS A 140 -11.57 -1.47 -23.14
C HIS A 140 -11.62 -0.01 -22.69
N PHE A 141 -11.53 0.23 -21.38
CA PHE A 141 -11.50 1.58 -20.79
C PHE A 141 -10.46 2.48 -21.45
N VAL A 142 -9.24 1.96 -21.64
CA VAL A 142 -8.16 2.72 -22.27
C VAL A 142 -8.38 2.87 -23.78
N ASN A 143 -8.80 1.80 -24.48
CA ASN A 143 -8.89 1.81 -25.95
C ASN A 143 -10.09 2.57 -26.49
N SER A 144 -11.19 2.65 -25.74
CA SER A 144 -12.41 3.40 -26.11
C SER A 144 -12.26 4.91 -25.91
N ASN A 145 -11.28 5.35 -25.13
CA ASN A 145 -10.99 6.76 -24.92
C ASN A 145 -9.75 7.18 -25.74
N LYS A 146 -9.92 8.00 -26.78
CA LYS A 146 -8.84 8.46 -27.67
C LYS A 146 -7.66 9.09 -26.91
N LYS A 147 -7.93 9.87 -25.84
CA LYS A 147 -6.90 10.52 -25.02
C LYS A 147 -6.12 9.49 -24.22
N LEU A 148 -6.80 8.60 -23.48
CA LEU A 148 -6.16 7.54 -22.68
C LEU A 148 -5.37 6.57 -23.58
N LYS A 149 -5.96 6.15 -24.71
CA LYS A 149 -5.30 5.29 -25.69
C LYS A 149 -3.97 5.88 -26.18
N LYS A 150 -3.88 7.20 -26.33
CA LYS A 150 -2.63 7.87 -26.73
C LYS A 150 -1.66 7.99 -25.55
N GLN A 151 -2.16 8.33 -24.38
CA GLN A 151 -1.32 8.72 -23.22
C GLN A 151 -0.81 7.53 -22.41
N ILE A 152 -1.63 6.49 -22.14
CA ILE A 152 -1.20 5.38 -21.28
C ILE A 152 -0.07 4.60 -21.94
N ASP A 153 1.02 4.40 -21.20
CA ASP A 153 2.19 3.64 -21.62
C ASP A 153 2.22 2.24 -21.06
N ALA A 154 1.85 2.07 -19.80
CA ALA A 154 1.92 0.79 -19.10
C ALA A 154 0.78 0.61 -18.10
N PHE A 155 0.57 -0.66 -17.70
CA PHE A 155 -0.49 -1.10 -16.78
C PHE A 155 0.15 -1.88 -15.65
N LEU A 156 -0.16 -1.54 -14.40
CA LEU A 156 0.33 -2.19 -13.21
C LEU A 156 -0.84 -2.66 -12.33
N LEU A 157 -0.93 -3.96 -12.10
CA LEU A 157 -1.83 -4.52 -11.09
C LEU A 157 -0.99 -4.94 -9.89
N LYS A 158 -1.36 -4.48 -8.68
CA LYS A 158 -0.46 -4.47 -7.52
C LYS A 158 -0.80 -5.49 -6.44
N ASP A 159 0.29 -6.06 -5.88
CA ASP A 159 0.41 -6.57 -4.52
C ASP A 159 -0.47 -7.78 -4.20
N TYR A 160 -0.44 -8.80 -5.05
CA TYR A 160 -1.16 -10.05 -4.82
C TYR A 160 -0.34 -11.02 -3.97
N ALA A 161 -0.95 -11.54 -2.91
CA ALA A 161 -0.37 -12.55 -2.04
C ALA A 161 -0.25 -13.91 -2.76
N GLN A 162 0.60 -14.79 -2.24
CA GLN A 162 0.87 -16.11 -2.82
C GLN A 162 -0.41 -16.93 -3.04
N GLU A 163 -1.35 -16.85 -2.12
CA GLU A 163 -2.63 -17.57 -2.16
C GLU A 163 -3.51 -17.14 -3.33
N SER A 164 -3.37 -15.88 -3.76
CA SER A 164 -4.15 -15.32 -4.88
C SER A 164 -3.55 -15.62 -6.26
N LEU A 165 -2.32 -16.14 -6.35
CA LEU A 165 -1.65 -16.35 -7.63
C LEU A 165 -2.33 -17.39 -8.52
N SER A 166 -2.99 -18.40 -7.93
CA SER A 166 -3.78 -19.38 -8.69
C SER A 166 -4.93 -18.74 -9.49
N ILE A 167 -5.34 -17.54 -9.10
CA ILE A 167 -6.41 -16.73 -9.71
C ILE A 167 -5.80 -15.65 -10.62
N THR A 168 -4.86 -14.87 -10.08
CA THR A 168 -4.32 -13.69 -10.76
C THR A 168 -3.34 -14.03 -11.87
N ASN A 169 -2.80 -15.26 -11.93
CA ASN A 169 -1.99 -15.74 -13.05
C ASN A 169 -2.75 -15.74 -14.39
N GLU A 170 -4.10 -15.65 -14.39
CA GLU A 170 -4.88 -15.42 -15.61
C GLU A 170 -4.47 -14.13 -16.33
N LEU A 171 -3.93 -13.14 -15.61
CA LEU A 171 -3.40 -11.90 -16.18
C LEU A 171 -2.26 -12.13 -17.18
N LYS A 172 -1.50 -13.22 -17.04
CA LYS A 172 -0.43 -13.60 -17.98
C LYS A 172 -0.95 -13.82 -19.41
N ARG A 173 -2.21 -14.24 -19.56
CA ARG A 173 -2.88 -14.40 -20.88
C ARG A 173 -3.11 -13.07 -21.58
N PHE A 174 -3.08 -11.96 -20.83
CA PHE A 174 -3.18 -10.58 -21.33
C PHE A 174 -1.81 -9.91 -21.45
N ASN A 175 -0.73 -10.70 -21.51
CA ASN A 175 0.66 -10.27 -21.61
C ASN A 175 1.17 -9.45 -20.41
N TYR A 176 0.56 -9.60 -19.23
CA TYR A 176 1.13 -9.08 -18.00
C TYR A 176 2.31 -9.95 -17.55
N LEU A 177 3.35 -9.31 -17.08
CA LEU A 177 4.57 -9.92 -16.57
C LEU A 177 4.55 -9.86 -15.05
N ALA A 178 4.63 -11.03 -14.41
CA ALA A 178 4.67 -11.12 -12.96
C ALA A 178 6.07 -10.82 -12.44
N PHE A 179 6.17 -10.04 -11.36
CA PHE A 179 7.42 -9.76 -10.66
C PHE A 179 7.13 -9.38 -9.21
N SER A 180 8.14 -9.46 -8.36
CA SER A 180 8.07 -9.04 -6.97
C SER A 180 9.19 -8.02 -6.70
N VAL A 181 8.97 -7.19 -5.70
CA VAL A 181 9.95 -6.25 -5.17
C VAL A 181 10.16 -6.56 -3.69
N GLU A 182 10.61 -5.59 -2.88
CA GLU A 182 10.74 -5.75 -1.44
C GLU A 182 9.49 -6.40 -0.82
N PRO A 183 9.64 -7.42 0.05
CA PRO A 183 8.52 -8.08 0.69
C PRO A 183 7.79 -7.16 1.66
N ASN A 184 6.52 -7.40 1.87
CA ASN A 184 5.78 -6.83 2.98
C ASN A 184 6.16 -7.55 4.27
N MET A 185 6.44 -6.80 5.35
CA MET A 185 6.82 -7.40 6.64
C MET A 185 5.58 -7.54 7.52
N LYS A 186 5.16 -8.77 7.79
CA LYS A 186 3.94 -9.11 8.53
C LYS A 186 4.27 -9.74 9.87
N LEU A 187 3.63 -9.27 10.94
CA LEU A 187 3.67 -9.88 12.27
C LEU A 187 2.31 -10.51 12.56
N GLU A 188 2.30 -11.77 12.93
CA GLU A 188 1.11 -12.43 13.47
C GLU A 188 1.09 -12.30 14.99
N LEU A 189 0.01 -11.73 15.53
CA LEU A 189 -0.21 -11.57 16.96
C LEU A 189 -0.79 -12.87 17.52
N GLN A 190 -0.19 -13.38 18.58
CA GLN A 190 -0.65 -14.62 19.20
C GLN A 190 -1.90 -14.36 20.05
N LYS A 191 -2.86 -15.26 19.99
CA LYS A 191 -4.15 -15.13 20.71
C LYS A 191 -4.00 -15.03 22.23
N ASN A 192 -2.92 -15.59 22.79
CA ASN A 192 -2.62 -15.57 24.23
C ASN A 192 -1.93 -14.28 24.68
N TRP A 193 -1.55 -13.38 23.78
CA TRP A 193 -1.02 -12.08 24.18
C TRP A 193 -2.17 -11.15 24.55
N GLN A 194 -2.36 -10.93 25.85
CA GLN A 194 -3.36 -10.01 26.39
C GLN A 194 -2.76 -8.64 26.69
N THR A 195 -1.45 -8.60 26.96
CA THR A 195 -0.69 -7.43 27.30
C THR A 195 0.60 -7.37 26.47
N PHE A 196 1.25 -6.22 26.44
CA PHE A 196 2.57 -6.09 25.82
C PHE A 196 3.64 -6.92 26.57
N ASP A 197 3.47 -7.16 27.86
CA ASP A 197 4.39 -8.01 28.63
C ASP A 197 4.31 -9.47 28.18
N ASP A 198 3.18 -9.97 27.73
CA ASP A 198 3.07 -11.31 27.14
C ASP A 198 3.91 -11.41 25.85
N TYR A 199 3.86 -10.38 25.02
CA TYR A 199 4.72 -10.29 23.84
C TYR A 199 6.21 -10.26 24.25
N LEU A 200 6.60 -9.47 25.25
CA LEU A 200 7.97 -9.44 25.76
C LEU A 200 8.40 -10.79 26.33
N ALA A 201 7.50 -11.48 27.04
CA ALA A 201 7.76 -12.81 27.59
C ALA A 201 7.99 -13.87 26.51
N ALA A 202 7.32 -13.75 25.35
CA ALA A 202 7.50 -14.62 24.20
C ALA A 202 8.87 -14.44 23.51
N LEU A 203 9.53 -13.29 23.69
CA LEU A 203 10.84 -13.01 23.08
C LEU A 203 11.97 -13.80 23.74
N LYS A 204 12.93 -14.25 22.93
CA LYS A 204 14.25 -14.70 23.39
C LYS A 204 14.95 -13.58 24.17
N THR A 205 15.76 -13.93 25.15
CA THR A 205 16.42 -12.99 26.06
C THR A 205 17.11 -11.82 25.33
N LYS A 206 17.86 -12.10 24.26
CA LYS A 206 18.55 -11.08 23.45
C LYS A 206 17.58 -10.01 22.91
N PHE A 207 16.43 -10.41 22.39
CA PHE A 207 15.46 -9.48 21.79
C PHE A 207 14.64 -8.76 22.86
N ARG A 208 14.34 -9.44 23.98
CA ARG A 208 13.67 -8.81 25.13
C ARG A 208 14.55 -7.73 25.77
N VAL A 209 15.85 -7.98 25.92
CA VAL A 209 16.82 -6.96 26.40
C VAL A 209 16.87 -5.78 25.44
N LYS A 210 16.88 -6.04 24.11
CA LYS A 210 16.85 -4.98 23.10
C LYS A 210 15.55 -4.16 23.18
N ALA A 211 14.41 -4.80 23.39
CA ALA A 211 13.13 -4.12 23.58
C ALA A 211 13.16 -3.20 24.81
N ARG A 212 13.57 -3.75 25.98
CA ARG A 212 13.67 -2.97 27.22
C ARG A 212 14.63 -1.77 27.08
N LYS A 213 15.75 -1.96 26.38
CA LYS A 213 16.68 -0.86 26.08
C LYS A 213 16.00 0.23 25.23
N ALA A 214 15.22 -0.15 24.22
CA ALA A 214 14.51 0.82 23.39
C ALA A 214 13.47 1.60 24.21
N PHE A 215 12.73 0.93 25.11
CA PHE A 215 11.81 1.61 26.03
C PHE A 215 12.54 2.56 26.98
N ALA A 216 13.65 2.14 27.57
CA ALA A 216 14.46 3.00 28.44
C ALA A 216 14.97 4.24 27.71
N LEU A 217 15.51 4.08 26.48
CA LEU A 217 15.97 5.20 25.67
C LEU A 217 14.83 6.13 25.24
N SER A 218 13.65 5.60 25.01
CA SER A 218 12.47 6.35 24.59
C SER A 218 11.61 6.87 25.76
N MET A 219 12.01 6.63 27.00
CA MET A 219 11.27 7.11 28.17
C MET A 219 11.01 8.62 28.19
N PRO A 220 11.95 9.50 27.71
CA PRO A 220 11.67 10.92 27.62
C PRO A 220 10.64 11.29 26.55
N LEU A 221 10.28 10.38 25.67
CA LEU A 221 9.33 10.65 24.61
C LEU A 221 7.88 10.58 25.13
N ARG A 222 7.16 11.68 25.03
CA ARG A 222 5.72 11.74 25.27
C ARG A 222 4.99 11.34 23.98
N ILE A 223 4.09 10.36 24.05
CA ILE A 223 3.31 9.87 22.91
C ILE A 223 1.88 10.38 23.04
N GLU A 224 1.42 11.10 22.01
CA GLU A 224 0.09 11.69 22.00
C GLU A 224 -0.73 11.23 20.80
N GLU A 225 -2.03 11.03 21.03
CA GLU A 225 -3.00 10.86 19.96
C GLU A 225 -3.19 12.18 19.20
N VAL A 226 -3.25 12.08 17.87
CA VAL A 226 -3.65 13.22 17.03
C VAL A 226 -5.16 13.13 16.79
N THR A 227 -5.84 14.20 17.17
CA THR A 227 -7.30 14.34 17.03
C THR A 227 -7.63 15.43 16.01
N LEU A 228 -8.89 15.48 15.57
CA LEU A 228 -9.34 16.57 14.68
C LEU A 228 -9.15 17.97 15.28
N LYS A 229 -9.14 18.09 16.62
CA LYS A 229 -8.96 19.38 17.31
C LYS A 229 -7.52 19.90 17.23
N ASN A 230 -6.52 19.01 17.10
CA ASN A 230 -5.10 19.40 17.20
C ASN A 230 -4.27 19.05 15.94
N ILE A 231 -4.90 18.44 14.94
CA ILE A 231 -4.18 17.98 13.72
C ILE A 231 -3.58 19.15 12.95
N ASP A 232 -4.30 20.26 12.81
CA ASP A 232 -3.85 21.43 12.04
C ASP A 232 -2.54 22.01 12.59
N GLN A 233 -2.40 22.05 13.91
CA GLN A 233 -1.20 22.56 14.58
C GLN A 233 0.00 21.61 14.40
N LYS A 234 -0.25 20.29 14.33
CA LYS A 234 0.79 19.26 14.23
C LYS A 234 1.21 18.95 12.79
N LEU A 235 0.32 19.18 11.84
CA LEU A 235 0.48 18.79 10.44
C LEU A 235 1.74 19.36 9.77
N PRO A 236 2.11 20.65 9.93
CA PRO A 236 3.31 21.19 9.29
C PRO A 236 4.60 20.46 9.73
N LYS A 237 4.74 20.18 11.03
CA LYS A 237 5.91 19.45 11.55
C LYS A 237 5.90 17.99 11.12
N MET A 238 4.73 17.34 11.11
CA MET A 238 4.58 15.98 10.61
C MET A 238 4.95 15.88 9.13
N THR A 239 4.54 16.84 8.31
CA THR A 239 4.89 16.92 6.87
C THR A 239 6.40 17.02 6.70
N ALA A 240 7.07 17.92 7.40
CA ALA A 240 8.53 18.05 7.32
C ALA A 240 9.27 16.76 7.74
N LEU A 241 8.76 16.02 8.74
CA LEU A 241 9.33 14.75 9.16
C LEU A 241 9.06 13.63 8.13
N TYR A 242 7.88 13.61 7.52
CA TYR A 242 7.52 12.68 6.45
C TYR A 242 8.40 12.88 5.22
N GLU A 243 8.60 14.11 4.77
CA GLU A 243 9.44 14.46 3.63
C GLU A 243 10.88 13.96 3.79
N LYS A 244 11.44 14.05 5.01
CA LYS A 244 12.76 13.46 5.31
C LYS A 244 12.76 11.94 5.13
N VAL A 245 11.70 11.24 5.51
CA VAL A 245 11.57 9.79 5.32
C VAL A 245 11.38 9.45 3.85
N ALA A 246 10.46 10.16 3.18
CA ALA A 246 10.15 9.95 1.76
C ALA A 246 11.38 10.22 0.86
N SER A 247 12.16 11.27 1.15
CA SER A 247 13.40 11.57 0.40
C SER A 247 14.49 10.51 0.56
N ASN A 248 14.52 9.81 1.69
CA ASN A 248 15.44 8.69 1.95
C ASN A 248 14.92 7.34 1.43
N ALA A 249 13.65 7.25 1.06
CA ALA A 249 13.09 6.05 0.46
C ALA A 249 13.75 5.75 -0.90
N GLY A 250 13.99 4.48 -1.18
CA GLY A 250 14.55 4.05 -2.47
C GLY A 250 13.60 4.23 -3.64
N PHE A 251 12.30 4.25 -3.36
CA PHE A 251 11.24 4.33 -4.36
C PHE A 251 9.90 4.72 -3.75
N ASN A 252 9.23 5.69 -4.37
CA ASN A 252 7.82 6.02 -4.14
C ASN A 252 7.11 6.10 -5.50
N LEU A 253 5.90 5.55 -5.58
CA LEU A 253 5.06 5.70 -6.77
C LEU A 253 4.52 7.12 -6.89
N VAL A 254 4.03 7.64 -5.77
CA VAL A 254 3.50 9.01 -5.60
C VAL A 254 3.77 9.39 -4.15
N ASP A 255 4.08 10.64 -3.89
CA ASP A 255 4.20 11.14 -2.52
C ASP A 255 2.79 11.32 -1.92
N PHE A 256 2.68 11.02 -0.63
CA PHE A 256 1.41 11.12 0.07
C PHE A 256 1.21 12.54 0.63
N ASN A 257 0.08 13.14 0.32
CA ASN A 257 -0.29 14.43 0.90
C ASN A 257 -0.88 14.24 2.31
N LEU A 258 -0.20 14.73 3.33
CA LEU A 258 -0.60 14.56 4.73
C LEU A 258 -1.90 15.28 5.09
N GLU A 259 -2.39 16.25 4.28
CA GLU A 259 -3.72 16.84 4.44
C GLU A 259 -4.83 15.76 4.40
N THR A 260 -4.59 14.64 3.72
CA THR A 260 -5.47 13.48 3.71
C THR A 260 -5.74 12.93 5.11
N TYR A 261 -4.85 13.15 6.07
CA TYR A 261 -5.00 12.65 7.45
C TYR A 261 -6.24 13.21 8.16
N LYS A 262 -6.62 14.45 7.86
CA LYS A 262 -7.84 15.08 8.41
C LYS A 262 -9.07 14.31 7.98
N ASP A 263 -9.21 14.09 6.65
CA ASP A 263 -10.33 13.35 6.08
C ASP A 263 -10.35 11.90 6.57
N LEU A 264 -9.19 11.24 6.64
CA LEU A 264 -9.11 9.86 7.13
C LEU A 264 -9.48 9.76 8.61
N LYS A 265 -9.01 10.68 9.46
CA LYS A 265 -9.37 10.70 10.89
C LYS A 265 -10.85 10.96 11.11
N GLU A 266 -11.43 11.89 10.34
CA GLU A 266 -12.86 12.18 10.38
C GLU A 266 -13.72 10.98 9.96
N LYS A 267 -13.35 10.36 8.82
CA LYS A 267 -14.20 9.38 8.15
C LYS A 267 -13.98 7.93 8.58
N LEU A 268 -12.79 7.59 9.04
CA LEU A 268 -12.46 6.26 9.56
C LEU A 268 -12.47 6.19 11.09
N GLY A 269 -12.50 7.34 11.79
CA GLY A 269 -12.61 7.42 13.26
C GLY A 269 -11.52 6.60 13.95
N GLU A 270 -11.95 5.70 14.82
CA GLU A 270 -11.08 4.80 15.60
C GLU A 270 -10.27 3.79 14.74
N ASN A 271 -10.66 3.57 13.49
CA ASN A 271 -9.91 2.72 12.58
C ASN A 271 -8.72 3.42 11.94
N TYR A 272 -8.58 4.74 12.16
CA TYR A 272 -7.41 5.50 11.71
C TYR A 272 -6.54 5.91 12.89
N ILE A 273 -5.38 5.27 13.00
CA ILE A 273 -4.40 5.53 14.04
C ILE A 273 -3.48 6.66 13.59
N LEU A 274 -3.30 7.67 14.43
CA LEU A 274 -2.36 8.75 14.19
C LEU A 274 -1.80 9.24 15.54
N LYS A 275 -0.51 9.02 15.79
CA LYS A 275 0.17 9.40 17.03
C LYS A 275 1.45 10.17 16.75
N THR A 276 1.73 11.18 17.58
CA THR A 276 2.97 11.95 17.57
C THR A 276 3.86 11.60 18.76
N TYR A 277 5.15 11.70 18.55
CA TYR A 277 6.20 11.49 19.55
C TYR A 277 6.86 12.84 19.81
N TRP A 278 6.86 13.28 21.06
CA TRP A 278 7.37 14.56 21.50
C TRP A 278 8.61 14.35 22.37
N LEU A 279 9.62 15.17 22.13
CA LEU A 279 10.73 15.37 23.04
C LEU A 279 10.65 16.83 23.48
N ASP A 280 10.43 17.06 24.77
CA ASP A 280 10.10 18.39 25.32
C ASP A 280 8.90 19.01 24.58
N ALA A 281 9.10 20.16 23.93
CA ALA A 281 8.08 20.87 23.17
C ALA A 281 8.05 20.55 21.66
N GLU A 282 8.93 19.66 21.18
CA GLU A 282 9.11 19.38 19.76
C GLU A 282 8.58 18.02 19.33
N ILE A 283 7.85 17.95 18.20
CA ILE A 283 7.50 16.68 17.57
C ILE A 283 8.74 16.14 16.86
N VAL A 284 9.22 14.97 17.32
CA VAL A 284 10.39 14.28 16.78
C VAL A 284 10.05 13.03 15.94
N GLY A 285 8.77 12.68 15.92
CA GLY A 285 8.27 11.59 15.10
C GLY A 285 6.76 11.47 15.12
N PHE A 286 6.23 10.70 14.17
CA PHE A 286 4.83 10.29 14.17
C PHE A 286 4.65 8.94 13.50
N ILE A 287 3.56 8.27 13.82
CA ILE A 287 3.07 7.07 13.14
C ILE A 287 1.66 7.28 12.64
N SER A 288 1.33 6.66 11.50
CA SER A 288 -0.05 6.49 11.06
C SER A 288 -0.33 5.03 10.71
N GLY A 289 -1.58 4.60 10.87
CA GLY A 289 -2.00 3.23 10.59
C GLY A 289 -3.49 3.13 10.30
N ILE A 290 -3.87 2.07 9.60
CA ILE A 290 -5.26 1.81 9.23
C ILE A 290 -5.65 0.43 9.77
N ILE A 291 -6.70 0.37 10.56
CA ILE A 291 -7.29 -0.90 10.98
C ILE A 291 -8.26 -1.34 9.88
N ASN A 292 -7.97 -2.51 9.32
CA ASN A 292 -8.78 -3.13 8.28
C ASN A 292 -9.17 -4.54 8.71
N ASN A 293 -10.43 -4.72 9.11
CA ASN A 293 -10.92 -5.92 9.77
C ASN A 293 -10.11 -6.25 11.03
N ASP A 294 -9.38 -7.35 11.03
CA ASP A 294 -8.54 -7.83 12.14
C ASP A 294 -7.02 -7.63 11.90
N SER A 295 -6.68 -6.69 11.01
CA SER A 295 -5.30 -6.31 10.68
C SER A 295 -5.05 -4.83 10.95
N LEU A 296 -3.85 -4.49 11.43
CA LEU A 296 -3.34 -3.12 11.46
C LEU A 296 -2.29 -2.97 10.37
N ASP A 297 -2.54 -2.08 9.43
CA ASP A 297 -1.60 -1.73 8.38
C ASP A 297 -0.86 -0.45 8.78
N ALA A 298 0.45 -0.55 9.06
CA ALA A 298 1.30 0.61 9.24
C ALA A 298 1.34 1.40 7.92
N HIS A 299 1.03 2.69 8.01
CA HIS A 299 0.90 3.54 6.83
C HIS A 299 2.18 4.35 6.64
N PHE A 300 2.22 5.61 7.02
CA PHE A 300 3.43 6.41 6.96
C PHE A 300 3.95 6.79 8.33
N VAL A 301 5.25 7.05 8.39
CA VAL A 301 5.95 7.53 9.58
C VAL A 301 6.77 8.78 9.23
N GLY A 302 6.96 9.64 10.20
CA GLY A 302 7.95 10.70 10.16
C GLY A 302 8.93 10.53 11.30
N ILE A 303 10.23 10.77 11.05
CA ILE A 303 11.27 10.54 12.04
C ILE A 303 12.32 11.63 11.95
N ASP A 304 12.70 12.17 13.08
CA ASP A 304 13.94 12.92 13.20
C ASP A 304 15.13 11.95 13.28
N TYR A 305 15.88 11.83 12.17
CA TYR A 305 16.99 10.90 12.07
C TYR A 305 18.16 11.23 13.00
N GLN A 306 18.35 12.50 13.37
CA GLN A 306 19.43 12.90 14.28
C GLN A 306 19.17 12.37 15.68
N LEU A 307 17.92 12.39 16.12
CA LEU A 307 17.49 11.93 17.44
C LEU A 307 17.16 10.42 17.49
N ASN A 308 16.94 9.80 16.33
CA ASN A 308 16.47 8.41 16.26
C ASN A 308 17.35 7.42 17.00
N LYS A 309 18.68 7.56 16.92
CA LYS A 309 19.63 6.64 17.60
C LYS A 309 19.61 6.83 19.12
N SER A 310 19.60 8.08 19.60
CA SER A 310 19.65 8.43 21.03
C SER A 310 18.36 8.04 21.75
N TYR A 311 17.21 8.20 21.11
CA TYR A 311 15.90 7.95 21.71
C TYR A 311 15.19 6.72 21.15
N ALA A 312 15.85 5.90 20.32
CA ALA A 312 15.30 4.69 19.71
C ALA A 312 13.89 4.91 19.06
N ILE A 313 13.66 6.07 18.44
CA ILE A 313 12.34 6.55 18.00
C ILE A 313 11.67 5.52 17.09
N TYR A 314 12.35 5.08 16.02
CA TYR A 314 11.76 4.13 15.07
C TYR A 314 11.46 2.77 15.72
N GLN A 315 12.33 2.31 16.62
CA GLN A 315 12.10 1.05 17.31
C GLN A 315 10.92 1.16 18.28
N ARG A 316 10.77 2.30 18.99
CA ARG A 316 9.61 2.57 19.84
C ARG A 316 8.31 2.61 19.01
N MET A 317 8.34 3.20 17.79
CA MET A 317 7.21 3.19 16.87
C MET A 317 6.75 1.77 16.51
N LEU A 318 7.69 0.86 16.21
CA LEU A 318 7.35 -0.54 15.94
C LEU A 318 6.67 -1.21 17.13
N TYR A 319 7.14 -0.96 18.34
CA TYR A 319 6.49 -1.47 19.55
C TYR A 319 5.13 -0.82 19.81
N THR A 320 4.96 0.46 19.52
CA THR A 320 3.65 1.11 19.63
C THR A 320 2.60 0.46 18.71
N TYR A 321 2.97 0.08 17.47
CA TYR A 321 2.06 -0.69 16.63
C TYR A 321 1.69 -2.05 17.27
N ILE A 322 2.63 -2.72 17.94
CA ILE A 322 2.39 -4.00 18.60
C ILE A 322 1.48 -3.80 19.82
N GLU A 323 1.72 -2.77 20.63
CA GLU A 323 0.85 -2.39 21.75
C GLU A 323 -0.59 -2.18 21.26
N ILE A 324 -0.79 -1.37 20.21
CA ILE A 324 -2.11 -1.12 19.61
C ILE A 324 -2.75 -2.42 19.09
N GLY A 325 -1.97 -3.25 18.41
CA GLY A 325 -2.46 -4.51 17.86
C GLY A 325 -2.96 -5.47 18.94
N ILE A 326 -2.25 -5.57 20.06
CA ILE A 326 -2.63 -6.40 21.22
C ILE A 326 -3.86 -5.80 21.91
N GLU A 327 -3.84 -4.49 22.22
CA GLU A 327 -4.95 -3.79 22.88
C GLU A 327 -6.25 -3.95 22.12
N LYS A 328 -6.20 -3.79 20.78
CA LYS A 328 -7.37 -3.92 19.92
C LYS A 328 -7.67 -5.37 19.50
N ARG A 329 -6.94 -6.35 20.03
CA ARG A 329 -7.11 -7.80 19.78
C ARG A 329 -7.07 -8.15 18.28
N LEU A 330 -6.21 -7.50 17.54
CA LEU A 330 -6.01 -7.75 16.12
C LEU A 330 -5.21 -9.04 15.92
N LYS A 331 -5.33 -9.64 14.74
CA LYS A 331 -4.60 -10.87 14.40
C LYS A 331 -3.24 -10.59 13.78
N THR A 332 -3.12 -9.49 13.04
CA THR A 332 -1.91 -9.22 12.27
C THR A 332 -1.55 -7.75 12.24
N ILE A 333 -0.25 -7.48 12.07
CA ILE A 333 0.27 -6.15 11.78
C ILE A 333 1.08 -6.24 10.49
N ASN A 334 0.72 -5.44 9.50
CA ASN A 334 1.49 -5.24 8.28
C ASN A 334 2.36 -3.99 8.45
N PHE A 335 3.66 -4.17 8.60
CA PHE A 335 4.60 -3.06 8.75
C PHE A 335 5.01 -2.42 7.41
N GLY A 336 4.46 -2.91 6.31
CA GLY A 336 4.84 -2.45 4.98
C GLY A 336 6.23 -2.95 4.55
N ARG A 337 6.66 -2.44 3.40
CA ARG A 337 7.96 -2.74 2.79
C ARG A 337 9.07 -1.94 3.47
N THR A 338 10.31 -2.16 3.09
CA THR A 338 11.53 -1.48 3.59
C THR A 338 11.89 -1.78 5.05
N ALA A 339 13.12 -1.47 5.45
CA ALA A 339 13.64 -1.70 6.81
C ALA A 339 13.37 -3.12 7.35
N SER A 340 13.45 -4.14 6.49
CA SER A 340 13.03 -5.52 6.79
C SER A 340 13.78 -6.13 7.96
N GLU A 341 15.09 -5.85 8.13
CA GLU A 341 15.88 -6.42 9.21
C GLU A 341 15.42 -5.94 10.59
N ILE A 342 15.15 -4.65 10.78
CA ILE A 342 14.68 -4.14 12.08
C ILE A 342 13.25 -4.62 12.37
N LYS A 343 12.37 -4.67 11.36
CA LYS A 343 11.02 -5.23 11.50
C LYS A 343 11.05 -6.73 11.85
N SER A 344 12.00 -7.49 11.27
CA SER A 344 12.17 -8.89 11.65
C SER A 344 12.62 -9.06 13.10
N SER A 345 13.34 -8.09 13.66
CA SER A 345 13.78 -8.12 15.05
C SER A 345 12.65 -7.97 16.08
N VAL A 346 11.49 -7.49 15.66
CA VAL A 346 10.26 -7.44 16.47
C VAL A 346 9.28 -8.58 16.11
N GLY A 347 9.68 -9.50 15.25
CA GLY A 347 8.94 -10.72 14.93
C GLY A 347 8.21 -10.72 13.60
N ALA A 348 8.33 -9.66 12.80
CA ALA A 348 7.74 -9.66 11.48
C ALA A 348 8.48 -10.61 10.53
N VAL A 349 7.72 -11.31 9.71
CA VAL A 349 8.23 -12.20 8.66
C VAL A 349 7.94 -11.63 7.28
N PRO A 350 8.80 -11.89 6.28
CA PRO A 350 8.56 -11.43 4.92
C PRO A 350 7.37 -12.15 4.30
N GLN A 351 6.51 -11.40 3.67
CA GLN A 351 5.42 -11.88 2.82
C GLN A 351 5.62 -11.31 1.42
N ASP A 352 5.91 -12.18 0.46
CA ASP A 352 6.06 -11.78 -0.92
C ASP A 352 4.72 -11.36 -1.51
N LEU A 353 4.75 -10.24 -2.24
CA LEU A 353 3.61 -9.74 -2.97
C LEU A 353 3.97 -9.62 -4.44
N THR A 354 3.19 -10.29 -5.28
CA THR A 354 3.37 -10.30 -6.73
C THR A 354 2.65 -9.12 -7.38
N MET A 355 3.34 -8.45 -8.27
CA MET A 355 2.77 -7.42 -9.14
C MET A 355 2.76 -7.91 -10.59
N TYR A 356 1.84 -7.38 -11.37
CA TYR A 356 1.69 -7.68 -12.80
C TYR A 356 1.84 -6.39 -13.60
N LEU A 357 2.90 -6.30 -14.38
CA LEU A 357 3.22 -5.13 -15.21
C LEU A 357 3.13 -5.48 -16.69
N ARG A 358 2.52 -4.60 -17.49
CA ARG A 358 2.44 -4.73 -18.93
C ARG A 358 2.68 -3.38 -19.60
N HIS A 359 3.60 -3.33 -20.56
CA HIS A 359 3.72 -2.18 -21.43
C HIS A 359 2.74 -2.28 -22.60
N LYS A 360 2.12 -1.16 -23.01
CA LYS A 360 1.14 -1.11 -24.12
C LYS A 360 1.70 -1.66 -25.44
N LYS A 361 2.94 -1.31 -25.77
CA LYS A 361 3.62 -1.74 -27.02
C LYS A 361 4.25 -3.11 -26.83
N THR A 362 3.91 -4.09 -27.69
CA THR A 362 4.36 -5.48 -27.59
C THR A 362 5.89 -5.62 -27.57
N ILE A 363 6.60 -4.90 -28.44
CA ILE A 363 8.07 -4.95 -28.50
C ILE A 363 8.67 -4.47 -27.16
N LYS A 364 8.19 -3.33 -26.63
CA LYS A 364 8.65 -2.82 -25.33
C LYS A 364 8.28 -3.77 -24.18
N ASN A 365 7.14 -4.46 -24.27
CA ASN A 365 6.75 -5.45 -23.28
C ASN A 365 7.70 -6.67 -23.26
N ARG A 366 8.17 -7.12 -24.43
CA ARG A 366 9.18 -8.19 -24.53
C ARG A 366 10.51 -7.77 -23.88
N ILE A 367 10.96 -6.55 -24.15
CA ILE A 367 12.17 -6.01 -23.53
C ILE A 367 11.98 -5.86 -22.02
N LEU A 368 10.81 -5.36 -21.56
CA LEU A 368 10.46 -5.23 -20.15
C LEU A 368 10.59 -6.56 -19.39
N LYS A 369 10.25 -7.69 -20.03
CA LYS A 369 10.41 -9.03 -19.44
C LYS A 369 11.84 -9.30 -18.99
N LEU A 370 12.84 -8.93 -19.81
CA LEU A 370 14.26 -9.13 -19.48
C LEU A 370 14.72 -8.27 -18.28
N PHE A 371 14.10 -7.10 -18.10
CA PHE A 371 14.37 -6.26 -16.93
C PHE A 371 13.74 -6.83 -15.66
N LEU A 372 12.48 -7.20 -15.73
CA LEU A 372 11.76 -7.69 -14.56
C LEU A 372 12.35 -8.99 -13.99
N GLN A 373 12.95 -9.83 -14.84
CA GLN A 373 13.69 -11.03 -14.41
C GLN A 373 14.93 -10.73 -13.56
N ARG A 374 15.45 -9.50 -13.63
CA ARG A 374 16.63 -9.04 -12.87
C ARG A 374 16.26 -8.24 -11.61
N VAL A 375 14.99 -7.94 -11.43
CA VAL A 375 14.50 -7.31 -10.20
C VAL A 375 14.55 -8.34 -9.09
N GLN A 376 15.36 -8.07 -8.08
CA GLN A 376 15.52 -8.92 -6.89
C GLN A 376 15.29 -8.06 -5.65
N PRO A 377 14.57 -8.55 -4.64
CA PRO A 377 14.49 -7.88 -3.35
C PRO A 377 15.89 -7.69 -2.75
N THR A 378 16.08 -6.63 -1.99
CA THR A 378 17.33 -6.42 -1.25
C THR A 378 17.48 -7.51 -0.19
N ALA A 379 18.60 -8.23 -0.23
CA ALA A 379 18.90 -9.25 0.77
C ALA A 379 19.00 -8.60 2.16
N PHE A 380 18.40 -9.24 3.17
CA PHE A 380 18.49 -8.83 4.56
C PHE A 380 18.61 -10.05 5.46
N GLN A 381 19.16 -9.86 6.66
CA GLN A 381 19.25 -10.93 7.63
C GLN A 381 17.97 -11.05 8.43
N GLN A 382 17.15 -12.07 8.12
CA GLN A 382 15.93 -12.37 8.87
C GLN A 382 16.29 -12.73 10.32
N LYS A 383 15.61 -12.09 11.27
CA LYS A 383 15.70 -12.39 12.70
C LYS A 383 14.51 -13.25 13.13
N PHE A 384 14.73 -14.12 14.11
CA PHE A 384 13.71 -15.01 14.68
C PHE A 384 13.66 -14.77 16.20
N PRO A 385 12.92 -13.73 16.64
CA PRO A 385 13.00 -13.26 18.01
C PRO A 385 12.23 -14.10 19.01
N PHE A 386 11.24 -14.88 18.61
CA PHE A 386 10.40 -15.65 19.52
C PHE A 386 11.07 -16.95 19.97
N LYS A 387 10.75 -17.37 21.19
CA LYS A 387 11.05 -18.70 21.71
C LYS A 387 10.32 -19.75 20.85
N LYS A 388 10.86 -20.99 20.81
CA LYS A 388 10.16 -22.13 20.22
C LYS A 388 9.06 -22.62 21.14
#